data_8be881a1728c75cde9b7316c5b922a01
#
_entry.id   8be881a1728c75cde9b7316c5b922a01
#
_cell.length_a   1.000
_cell.length_b   1.000
_cell.length_c   1.000
_cell.angle_alpha   90.00
_cell.angle_beta   90.00
_cell.angle_gamma   90.00
#
_symmetry.space_group_name_H-M   'P 1'
#
loop_
_entity.id
_entity.type
_entity.pdbx_description
1 polymer ?
#
loop_
_entity_poly.entity_id
_entity_poly.type
_entity_poly.pdbx_seq_one_letter_code
_entity_poly.pdbx_strand_id
1 'polypeptide(L)'
;LCVISAKRLKIPIFHLEAGNRCFDENLPEEVIRRIVDVTSDVNLCYTEHARRYLNAAAVPKERTYVVGSPMAEVLSKNIDKINNSKVLDTLKLEKGKYILLSAHREENIDNEQNFMALMNAVNTMAETYNVPVIYSTHPRSKKFIELRKFKFNPLVRTLQPFGFCDYNHLQQNAFCVVSDSGTVPEEAAYFKFPAVSVRTSTERPEALDKGVFTIGSITAEQVLQAVDLAAGMNKDGDLSVDVPNYVDENVSTKV
;
A
#
# COMPACT_ATOMS: atom_id res chain seq x y z
N LEU A 1 12.19 -20.97 -1.94
CA LEU A 1 11.17 -21.06 -3.01
C LEU A 1 10.56 -22.46 -3.03
N CYS A 2 9.44 -22.67 -2.29
CA CYS A 2 8.73 -23.96 -2.21
C CYS A 2 8.24 -24.46 -3.58
N VAL A 3 8.00 -23.55 -4.54
CA VAL A 3 7.47 -23.87 -5.88
C VAL A 3 8.35 -24.85 -6.65
N ILE A 4 9.68 -24.77 -6.50
CA ILE A 4 10.60 -25.69 -7.20
C ILE A 4 10.43 -27.13 -6.68
N SER A 5 10.35 -27.30 -5.36
CA SER A 5 10.13 -28.60 -4.74
C SER A 5 8.74 -29.15 -5.05
N ALA A 6 7.70 -28.30 -4.96
CA ALA A 6 6.32 -28.66 -5.30
C ALA A 6 6.24 -29.17 -6.76
N LYS A 7 6.87 -28.46 -7.70
CA LYS A 7 6.87 -28.86 -9.12
C LYS A 7 7.55 -30.20 -9.34
N ARG A 8 8.68 -30.45 -8.66
CA ARG A 8 9.37 -31.75 -8.72
C ARG A 8 8.54 -32.89 -8.16
N LEU A 9 7.73 -32.61 -7.13
CA LEU A 9 6.82 -33.57 -6.51
C LEU A 9 5.48 -33.70 -7.25
N LYS A 10 5.29 -32.98 -8.38
CA LYS A 10 4.06 -32.94 -9.17
C LYS A 10 2.84 -32.46 -8.38
N ILE A 11 3.05 -31.58 -7.41
CA ILE A 11 2.00 -30.89 -6.66
C ILE A 11 1.52 -29.72 -7.50
N PRO A 12 0.23 -29.61 -7.81
CA PRO A 12 -0.31 -28.45 -8.53
C PRO A 12 -0.07 -27.13 -7.78
N ILE A 13 0.35 -26.09 -8.51
CA ILE A 13 0.68 -24.78 -7.95
C ILE A 13 -0.30 -23.76 -8.50
N PHE A 14 -1.05 -23.12 -7.60
CA PHE A 14 -1.92 -21.99 -7.88
C PHE A 14 -1.27 -20.72 -7.32
N HIS A 15 -0.98 -19.76 -8.19
CA HIS A 15 -0.35 -18.50 -7.80
C HIS A 15 -1.40 -17.39 -7.77
N LEU A 16 -1.81 -16.98 -6.56
CA LEU A 16 -2.63 -15.80 -6.36
C LEU A 16 -1.75 -14.54 -6.39
N GLU A 17 -2.28 -13.43 -6.88
CA GLU A 17 -1.52 -12.19 -7.15
C GLU A 17 -0.49 -12.34 -8.29
N ALA A 18 -0.74 -13.24 -9.22
CA ALA A 18 0.16 -13.52 -10.34
C ALA A 18 0.24 -12.34 -11.31
N GLY A 19 1.42 -12.17 -11.91
CA GLY A 19 1.65 -11.18 -12.97
C GLY A 19 1.89 -9.75 -12.47
N ASN A 20 1.89 -9.49 -11.18
CA ASN A 20 2.25 -8.18 -10.66
C ASN A 20 3.71 -7.86 -10.91
N ARG A 21 4.00 -6.65 -11.39
CA ARG A 21 5.34 -6.18 -11.76
C ARG A 21 5.57 -4.76 -11.27
N CYS A 22 6.74 -4.52 -10.71
CA CYS A 22 7.26 -3.17 -10.45
C CYS A 22 8.46 -2.83 -11.36
N PHE A 23 8.99 -3.83 -12.09
CA PHE A 23 10.14 -3.70 -13.00
C PHE A 23 11.42 -3.19 -12.34
N ASP A 24 11.53 -3.33 -11.02
CA ASP A 24 12.73 -2.99 -10.25
C ASP A 24 13.41 -4.30 -9.79
N GLU A 25 14.47 -4.68 -10.48
CA GLU A 25 15.21 -5.91 -10.19
C GLU A 25 16.07 -5.84 -8.91
N ASN A 26 16.19 -4.66 -8.30
CA ASN A 26 16.83 -4.52 -6.98
C ASN A 26 15.92 -5.07 -5.87
N LEU A 27 14.61 -5.24 -6.15
CA LEU A 27 13.66 -5.84 -5.21
C LEU A 27 13.65 -7.36 -5.38
N PRO A 28 14.06 -8.13 -4.35
CA PRO A 28 14.05 -9.61 -4.41
C PRO A 28 12.68 -10.19 -4.76
N GLU A 29 11.60 -9.54 -4.35
CA GLU A 29 10.23 -9.94 -4.63
C GLU A 29 9.91 -9.93 -6.12
N GLU A 30 10.44 -8.97 -6.90
CA GLU A 30 10.20 -8.90 -8.35
C GLU A 30 10.75 -10.13 -9.07
N VAL A 31 11.97 -10.56 -8.71
CA VAL A 31 12.59 -11.77 -9.25
C VAL A 31 11.83 -13.02 -8.81
N ILE A 32 11.44 -13.09 -7.54
CA ILE A 32 10.70 -14.23 -6.98
C ILE A 32 9.34 -14.37 -7.67
N ARG A 33 8.60 -13.27 -7.88
CA ARG A 33 7.30 -13.27 -8.60
C ARG A 33 7.43 -13.88 -9.98
N ARG A 34 8.44 -13.46 -10.76
CA ARG A 34 8.69 -14.02 -12.11
C ARG A 34 8.93 -15.53 -12.08
N ILE A 35 9.72 -16.02 -11.13
CA ILE A 35 9.98 -17.46 -10.97
C ILE A 35 8.67 -18.20 -10.62
N VAL A 36 7.87 -17.67 -9.71
CA VAL A 36 6.62 -18.29 -9.30
C VAL A 36 5.62 -18.30 -10.45
N ASP A 37 5.48 -17.21 -11.19
CA ASP A 37 4.57 -17.10 -12.34
C ASP A 37 4.83 -18.19 -13.41
N VAL A 38 6.08 -18.37 -13.80
CA VAL A 38 6.42 -19.34 -14.86
C VAL A 38 6.39 -20.79 -14.38
N THR A 39 6.55 -21.03 -13.08
CA THR A 39 6.51 -22.38 -12.49
C THR A 39 5.11 -22.83 -12.08
N SER A 40 4.17 -21.92 -11.94
CA SER A 40 2.80 -22.24 -11.53
C SER A 40 1.99 -22.91 -12.62
N ASP A 41 1.09 -23.79 -12.22
CA ASP A 41 0.15 -24.47 -13.12
C ASP A 41 -1.05 -23.58 -13.45
N VAL A 42 -1.46 -22.74 -12.50
CA VAL A 42 -2.53 -21.77 -12.65
C VAL A 42 -2.09 -20.43 -12.07
N ASN A 43 -2.27 -19.34 -12.82
CA ASN A 43 -2.00 -17.98 -12.42
C ASN A 43 -3.31 -17.20 -12.26
N LEU A 44 -3.57 -16.73 -11.04
CA LEU A 44 -4.76 -15.98 -10.65
C LEU A 44 -4.38 -14.51 -10.47
N CYS A 45 -4.57 -13.73 -11.54
CA CYS A 45 -4.24 -12.32 -11.58
C CYS A 45 -5.31 -11.49 -10.87
N TYR A 46 -4.92 -10.40 -10.22
CA TYR A 46 -5.88 -9.45 -9.69
C TYR A 46 -6.51 -8.61 -10.81
N THR A 47 -5.71 -8.23 -11.82
CA THR A 47 -6.14 -7.29 -12.85
C THR A 47 -5.78 -7.76 -14.25
N GLU A 48 -6.41 -7.12 -15.23
CA GLU A 48 -6.07 -7.31 -16.64
C GLU A 48 -4.65 -6.82 -16.96
N HIS A 49 -4.12 -5.81 -16.26
CA HIS A 49 -2.73 -5.39 -16.39
C HIS A 49 -1.78 -6.54 -16.06
N ALA A 50 -1.98 -7.20 -14.92
CA ALA A 50 -1.18 -8.33 -14.49
C ALA A 50 -1.24 -9.49 -15.52
N ARG A 51 -2.44 -9.81 -16.04
CA ARG A 51 -2.58 -10.82 -17.09
C ARG A 51 -1.82 -10.47 -18.36
N ARG A 52 -1.82 -9.21 -18.78
CA ARG A 52 -1.06 -8.77 -19.96
C ARG A 52 0.44 -8.95 -19.78
N TYR A 53 0.97 -8.70 -18.58
CA TYR A 53 2.39 -8.97 -18.29
C TYR A 53 2.73 -10.45 -18.38
N LEU A 54 1.86 -11.34 -17.90
CA LEU A 54 2.05 -12.78 -18.05
C LEU A 54 2.02 -13.22 -19.51
N ASN A 55 1.08 -12.71 -20.30
CA ASN A 55 0.99 -12.99 -21.73
C ASN A 55 2.25 -12.53 -22.48
N ALA A 56 2.77 -11.35 -22.15
CA ALA A 56 4.02 -10.83 -22.70
C ALA A 56 5.24 -11.69 -22.30
N ALA A 57 5.18 -12.32 -21.12
CA ALA A 57 6.19 -13.27 -20.66
C ALA A 57 5.99 -14.71 -21.19
N ALA A 58 5.13 -14.88 -22.19
CA ALA A 58 4.80 -16.16 -22.83
C ALA A 58 4.20 -17.22 -21.87
N VAL A 59 3.57 -16.80 -20.77
CA VAL A 59 2.77 -17.70 -19.93
C VAL A 59 1.49 -18.05 -20.70
N PRO A 60 1.11 -19.33 -20.83
CA PRO A 60 -0.07 -19.73 -21.59
C PRO A 60 -1.36 -19.10 -21.05
N LYS A 61 -2.15 -18.53 -21.96
CA LYS A 61 -3.42 -17.85 -21.59
C LYS A 61 -4.44 -18.77 -20.91
N GLU A 62 -4.38 -20.08 -21.24
CA GLU A 62 -5.25 -21.11 -20.68
C GLU A 62 -4.96 -21.39 -19.19
N ARG A 63 -3.87 -20.84 -18.65
CA ARG A 63 -3.47 -20.96 -17.25
C ARG A 63 -3.54 -19.62 -16.50
N THR A 64 -4.15 -18.60 -17.13
CA THR A 64 -4.10 -17.24 -16.61
C THR A 64 -5.51 -16.66 -16.52
N TYR A 65 -5.99 -16.42 -15.29
CA TYR A 65 -7.34 -15.97 -15.01
C TYR A 65 -7.30 -14.65 -14.24
N VAL A 66 -8.21 -13.72 -14.55
CA VAL A 66 -8.41 -12.51 -13.76
C VAL A 66 -9.53 -12.76 -12.77
N VAL A 67 -9.19 -12.69 -11.49
CA VAL A 67 -10.13 -12.98 -10.39
C VAL A 67 -10.57 -11.72 -9.64
N GLY A 68 -9.84 -10.63 -9.78
CA GLY A 68 -10.03 -9.40 -9.00
C GLY A 68 -9.11 -9.33 -7.78
N SER A 69 -8.95 -8.13 -7.22
CA SER A 69 -8.28 -7.96 -5.93
C SER A 69 -9.20 -8.41 -4.79
N PRO A 70 -8.73 -9.21 -3.83
CA PRO A 70 -9.53 -9.63 -2.68
C PRO A 70 -9.81 -8.50 -1.68
N MET A 71 -9.15 -7.33 -1.84
CA MET A 71 -9.20 -6.25 -0.85
C MET A 71 -10.63 -5.70 -0.69
N ALA A 72 -11.35 -5.46 -1.80
CA ALA A 72 -12.73 -4.97 -1.74
C ALA A 72 -13.64 -5.93 -0.96
N GLU A 73 -13.53 -7.23 -1.20
CA GLU A 73 -14.31 -8.25 -0.46
C GLU A 73 -13.98 -8.25 1.03
N VAL A 74 -12.69 -8.12 1.39
CA VAL A 74 -12.25 -8.07 2.80
C VAL A 74 -12.76 -6.80 3.49
N LEU A 75 -12.67 -5.65 2.82
CA LEU A 75 -13.12 -4.37 3.36
C LEU A 75 -14.65 -4.35 3.51
N SER A 76 -15.39 -4.77 2.48
CA SER A 76 -16.86 -4.86 2.50
C SER A 76 -17.36 -5.74 3.64
N LYS A 77 -16.79 -6.95 3.82
CA LYS A 77 -17.14 -7.86 4.92
C LYS A 77 -16.86 -7.30 6.33
N ASN A 78 -16.00 -6.32 6.45
CA ASN A 78 -15.63 -5.71 7.74
C ASN A 78 -16.11 -4.26 7.87
N ILE A 79 -16.86 -3.74 6.92
CA ILE A 79 -17.22 -2.32 6.84
C ILE A 79 -17.90 -1.78 8.11
N ASP A 80 -18.82 -2.55 8.68
CA ASP A 80 -19.51 -2.17 9.91
C ASP A 80 -18.55 -2.05 11.09
N LYS A 81 -17.59 -2.97 11.22
CA LYS A 81 -16.58 -2.93 12.29
C LYS A 81 -15.62 -1.76 12.09
N ILE A 82 -15.25 -1.48 10.85
CA ILE A 82 -14.40 -0.36 10.48
C ILE A 82 -15.11 0.95 10.84
N ASN A 83 -16.34 1.14 10.39
CA ASN A 83 -17.11 2.38 10.62
C ASN A 83 -17.45 2.63 12.10
N ASN A 84 -17.61 1.56 12.89
CA ASN A 84 -17.90 1.65 14.33
C ASN A 84 -16.66 1.76 15.22
N SER A 85 -15.44 1.83 14.65
CA SER A 85 -14.21 2.01 15.42
C SER A 85 -14.24 3.32 16.22
N LYS A 86 -13.74 3.26 17.44
CA LYS A 86 -13.62 4.42 18.35
C LYS A 86 -12.21 5.00 18.39
N VAL A 87 -11.37 4.63 17.42
CA VAL A 87 -9.95 5.04 17.42
C VAL A 87 -9.78 6.55 17.33
N LEU A 88 -10.63 7.27 16.59
CA LEU A 88 -10.58 8.75 16.53
C LEU A 88 -10.83 9.37 17.91
N ASP A 89 -11.87 8.92 18.62
CA ASP A 89 -12.20 9.39 19.96
C ASP A 89 -11.05 9.08 20.93
N THR A 90 -10.54 7.84 20.88
CA THR A 90 -9.44 7.36 21.73
C THR A 90 -8.18 8.20 21.54
N LEU A 91 -7.85 8.57 20.31
CA LEU A 91 -6.68 9.36 19.97
C LEU A 91 -6.95 10.88 20.01
N LYS A 92 -8.19 11.29 20.24
CA LYS A 92 -8.64 12.70 20.19
C LYS A 92 -8.28 13.36 18.88
N LEU A 93 -8.65 12.70 17.77
CA LEU A 93 -8.41 13.17 16.40
C LEU A 93 -9.70 13.68 15.79
N GLU A 94 -9.58 14.73 14.98
CA GLU A 94 -10.67 15.25 14.15
C GLU A 94 -10.51 14.76 12.71
N LYS A 95 -11.62 14.39 12.09
CA LYS A 95 -11.66 13.97 10.68
C LYS A 95 -11.06 15.05 9.77
N GLY A 96 -10.17 14.63 8.87
CA GLY A 96 -9.49 15.50 7.92
C GLY A 96 -8.40 16.41 8.52
N LYS A 97 -8.08 16.24 9.82
CA LYS A 97 -7.11 17.10 10.52
C LYS A 97 -5.93 16.31 11.09
N TYR A 98 -5.50 15.26 10.44
CA TYR A 98 -4.27 14.51 10.74
C TYR A 98 -3.76 13.78 9.51
N ILE A 99 -2.47 13.51 9.49
CA ILE A 99 -1.84 12.65 8.51
C ILE A 99 -1.62 11.27 9.14
N LEU A 100 -1.96 10.21 8.43
CA LEU A 100 -1.65 8.84 8.85
C LEU A 100 -0.39 8.37 8.13
N LEU A 101 0.61 7.95 8.90
CA LEU A 101 1.87 7.43 8.37
C LEU A 101 2.06 5.95 8.71
N SER A 102 2.49 5.16 7.73
CA SER A 102 3.01 3.81 7.95
C SER A 102 4.19 3.56 7.01
N ALA A 103 5.38 3.43 7.57
CA ALA A 103 6.60 3.17 6.81
C ALA A 103 7.47 2.14 7.53
N HIS A 104 7.78 1.03 6.86
CA HIS A 104 8.47 -0.11 7.48
C HIS A 104 9.30 -0.95 6.51
N ARG A 105 9.33 -0.60 5.21
CA ARG A 105 10.10 -1.34 4.21
C ARG A 105 11.59 -1.22 4.46
N GLU A 106 12.31 -2.29 4.12
CA GLU A 106 13.77 -2.39 4.32
C GLU A 106 14.52 -1.26 3.65
N GLU A 107 14.19 -0.98 2.40
CA GLU A 107 14.81 0.08 1.62
C GLU A 107 14.70 1.47 2.26
N ASN A 108 13.60 1.72 2.98
CA ASN A 108 13.34 3.00 3.64
C ASN A 108 13.94 3.07 5.06
N ILE A 109 14.00 1.93 5.76
CA ILE A 109 14.27 1.92 7.20
C ILE A 109 15.70 1.45 7.52
N ASP A 110 16.23 0.47 6.79
CA ASP A 110 17.54 -0.11 7.10
C ASP A 110 18.67 0.79 6.61
N ASN A 111 18.52 1.41 5.45
CA ASN A 111 19.46 2.40 4.95
C ASN A 111 19.39 3.71 5.77
N GLU A 112 20.52 4.16 6.30
CA GLU A 112 20.56 5.35 7.17
C GLU A 112 20.19 6.63 6.44
N GLN A 113 20.64 6.82 5.21
CA GLN A 113 20.32 8.02 4.41
C GLN A 113 18.83 8.08 4.09
N ASN A 114 18.25 6.97 3.66
CA ASN A 114 16.83 6.88 3.36
C ASN A 114 15.98 7.09 4.62
N PHE A 115 16.38 6.47 5.73
CA PHE A 115 15.72 6.66 7.02
C PHE A 115 15.72 8.14 7.42
N MET A 116 16.87 8.79 7.38
CA MET A 116 16.98 10.20 7.78
C MET A 116 16.18 11.10 6.84
N ALA A 117 16.20 10.85 5.53
CA ALA A 117 15.39 11.59 4.57
C ALA A 117 13.89 11.45 4.88
N LEU A 118 13.40 10.22 5.06
CA LEU A 118 12.00 9.95 5.37
C LEU A 118 11.58 10.55 6.72
N MET A 119 12.35 10.37 7.77
CA MET A 119 12.00 10.89 9.10
C MET A 119 12.03 12.42 9.14
N ASN A 120 12.94 13.06 8.40
CA ASN A 120 12.93 14.51 8.20
C ASN A 120 11.69 14.96 7.42
N ALA A 121 11.28 14.23 6.37
CA ALA A 121 10.04 14.49 5.66
C ALA A 121 8.81 14.42 6.59
N VAL A 122 8.79 13.47 7.53
CA VAL A 122 7.74 13.35 8.55
C VAL A 122 7.68 14.60 9.45
N ASN A 123 8.82 15.10 9.92
CA ASN A 123 8.87 16.34 10.71
C ASN A 123 8.41 17.54 9.89
N THR A 124 8.86 17.64 8.64
CA THR A 124 8.47 18.74 7.74
C THR A 124 6.96 18.73 7.43
N MET A 125 6.36 17.54 7.24
CA MET A 125 4.89 17.44 7.09
C MET A 125 4.17 17.97 8.33
N ALA A 126 4.61 17.57 9.52
CA ALA A 126 4.01 18.04 10.77
C ALA A 126 4.09 19.58 10.93
N GLU A 127 5.22 20.16 10.56
CA GLU A 127 5.44 21.61 10.59
C GLU A 127 4.61 22.35 9.53
N THR A 128 4.62 21.86 8.29
CA THR A 128 3.97 22.53 7.16
C THR A 128 2.45 22.54 7.28
N TYR A 129 1.87 21.38 7.59
CA TYR A 129 0.40 21.26 7.69
C TYR A 129 -0.14 21.62 9.06
N ASN A 130 0.72 21.72 10.06
CA ASN A 130 0.36 22.02 11.47
C ASN A 130 -0.78 21.12 12.00
N VAL A 131 -0.71 19.83 11.67
CA VAL A 131 -1.65 18.78 12.12
C VAL A 131 -0.88 17.61 12.73
N PRO A 132 -1.52 16.80 13.59
CA PRO A 132 -0.91 15.59 14.10
C PRO A 132 -0.52 14.64 12.96
N VAL A 133 0.69 14.06 13.03
CA VAL A 133 1.11 12.93 12.19
C VAL A 133 1.05 11.68 13.06
N ILE A 134 0.13 10.79 12.74
CA ILE A 134 -0.07 9.53 13.45
C ILE A 134 0.76 8.44 12.77
N TYR A 135 1.88 8.12 13.38
CA TYR A 135 2.78 7.10 12.86
C TYR A 135 2.45 5.73 13.46
N SER A 136 1.78 4.88 12.68
CA SER A 136 1.61 3.45 12.98
C SER A 136 2.98 2.77 12.85
N THR A 137 3.68 2.66 13.98
CA THR A 137 5.11 2.34 13.99
C THR A 137 5.34 0.85 14.09
N HIS A 138 5.75 0.23 13.00
CA HIS A 138 6.13 -1.18 12.96
C HIS A 138 7.36 -1.44 13.88
N PRO A 139 7.49 -2.64 14.51
CA PRO A 139 8.63 -2.97 15.38
C PRO A 139 10.01 -2.70 14.74
N ARG A 140 10.16 -2.98 13.43
CA ARG A 140 11.39 -2.66 12.68
C ARG A 140 11.68 -1.16 12.74
N SER A 141 10.73 -0.32 12.39
CA SER A 141 10.88 1.14 12.38
C SER A 141 11.18 1.67 13.78
N LYS A 142 10.48 1.16 14.81
CA LYS A 142 10.72 1.52 16.21
C LYS A 142 12.16 1.24 16.63
N LYS A 143 12.69 0.06 16.28
CA LYS A 143 14.08 -0.32 16.56
C LYS A 143 15.08 0.70 16.01
N PHE A 144 14.91 1.12 14.75
CA PHE A 144 15.83 2.07 14.12
C PHE A 144 15.64 3.51 14.62
N ILE A 145 14.42 3.92 14.96
CA ILE A 145 14.16 5.21 15.61
C ILE A 145 14.91 5.31 16.93
N GLU A 146 14.83 4.27 17.77
CA GLU A 146 15.52 4.20 19.07
C GLU A 146 17.03 4.13 18.89
N LEU A 147 17.52 3.28 17.98
CA LEU A 147 18.95 3.09 17.71
C LEU A 147 19.62 4.40 17.24
N ARG A 148 18.97 5.10 16.32
CA ARG A 148 19.46 6.37 15.74
C ARG A 148 19.08 7.60 16.57
N LYS A 149 18.35 7.41 17.67
CA LYS A 149 17.90 8.48 18.60
C LYS A 149 17.25 9.65 17.86
N PHE A 150 16.43 9.33 16.83
CA PHE A 150 15.79 10.35 16.03
C PHE A 150 14.76 11.15 16.86
N LYS A 151 14.78 12.47 16.71
CA LYS A 151 13.85 13.37 17.43
C LYS A 151 12.75 13.83 16.49
N PHE A 152 11.52 13.48 16.83
CA PHE A 152 10.34 13.94 16.12
C PHE A 152 9.87 15.31 16.59
N ASN A 153 9.18 16.00 15.65
CA ASN A 153 8.36 17.16 16.00
C ASN A 153 7.28 16.74 17.02
N PRO A 154 6.90 17.63 17.98
CA PRO A 154 5.86 17.32 19.00
C PRO A 154 4.50 16.89 18.44
N LEU A 155 4.18 17.25 17.19
CA LEU A 155 2.94 16.82 16.52
C LEU A 155 3.03 15.38 15.97
N VAL A 156 4.21 14.78 15.90
CA VAL A 156 4.37 13.39 15.47
C VAL A 156 4.15 12.45 16.64
N ARG A 157 3.15 11.59 16.53
CA ARG A 157 2.79 10.59 17.55
C ARG A 157 3.17 9.20 17.04
N THR A 158 4.25 8.63 17.56
CA THR A 158 4.65 7.24 17.26
C THR A 158 3.83 6.29 18.14
N LEU A 159 3.02 5.46 17.52
CA LEU A 159 2.09 4.55 18.21
C LEU A 159 2.35 3.11 17.78
N GLN A 160 1.94 2.16 18.61
CA GLN A 160 1.94 0.73 18.25
C GLN A 160 1.10 0.52 16.98
N PRO A 161 1.42 -0.51 16.17
CA PRO A 161 0.61 -0.85 15.01
C PRO A 161 -0.86 -1.06 15.40
N PHE A 162 -1.74 -0.44 14.63
CA PHE A 162 -3.19 -0.58 14.83
C PHE A 162 -3.69 -1.90 14.31
N GLY A 163 -4.79 -2.39 14.87
CA GLY A 163 -5.56 -3.48 14.30
C GLY A 163 -6.23 -3.07 12.97
N PHE A 164 -6.61 -4.06 12.17
CA PHE A 164 -7.15 -3.86 10.82
C PHE A 164 -8.31 -2.83 10.76
N CYS A 165 -9.32 -2.99 11.62
CA CYS A 165 -10.48 -2.09 11.60
C CYS A 165 -10.12 -0.65 12.00
N ASP A 166 -9.31 -0.48 13.04
CA ASP A 166 -8.88 0.84 13.51
C ASP A 166 -7.99 1.54 12.47
N TYR A 167 -7.08 0.79 11.85
CA TYR A 167 -6.20 1.34 10.81
C TYR A 167 -6.99 1.83 9.61
N ASN A 168 -7.94 1.01 9.10
CA ASN A 168 -8.79 1.40 7.98
C ASN A 168 -9.73 2.57 8.34
N HIS A 169 -10.22 2.64 9.58
CA HIS A 169 -11.00 3.80 10.04
C HIS A 169 -10.15 5.08 10.07
N LEU A 170 -8.89 4.98 10.49
CA LEU A 170 -7.94 6.10 10.42
C LEU A 170 -7.66 6.51 8.97
N GLN A 171 -7.48 5.56 8.04
CA GLN A 171 -7.25 5.88 6.63
C GLN A 171 -8.42 6.66 6.02
N GLN A 172 -9.67 6.23 6.23
CA GLN A 172 -10.86 6.90 5.70
C GLN A 172 -11.03 8.34 6.16
N ASN A 173 -10.51 8.67 7.34
CA ASN A 173 -10.74 9.95 7.99
C ASN A 173 -9.48 10.83 8.04
N ALA A 174 -8.36 10.39 7.44
CA ALA A 174 -7.13 11.18 7.38
C ALA A 174 -7.23 12.34 6.38
N PHE A 175 -6.47 13.42 6.62
CA PHE A 175 -6.20 14.44 5.62
C PHE A 175 -5.45 13.83 4.41
N CYS A 176 -4.45 13.01 4.71
CA CYS A 176 -3.71 12.23 3.72
C CYS A 176 -3.10 10.99 4.39
N VAL A 177 -3.03 9.89 3.66
CA VAL A 177 -2.33 8.66 4.07
C VAL A 177 -0.99 8.60 3.37
N VAL A 178 0.10 8.51 4.12
CA VAL A 178 1.47 8.39 3.61
C VAL A 178 1.99 7.02 4.00
N SER A 179 2.32 6.16 3.02
CA SER A 179 2.70 4.79 3.36
C SER A 179 3.60 4.14 2.30
N ASP A 180 4.40 3.17 2.72
CA ASP A 180 5.16 2.27 1.84
C ASP A 180 4.49 0.88 1.66
N SER A 181 3.27 0.70 2.18
CA SER A 181 2.51 -0.54 2.02
C SER A 181 2.05 -0.76 0.58
N GLY A 182 2.11 -2.02 0.13
CA GLY A 182 1.64 -2.41 -1.21
C GLY A 182 0.11 -2.41 -1.37
N THR A 183 -0.67 -2.40 -0.27
CA THR A 183 -2.14 -2.46 -0.28
C THR A 183 -2.81 -1.09 -0.31
N VAL A 184 -2.08 -0.02 -0.01
CA VAL A 184 -2.63 1.35 0.01
C VAL A 184 -3.37 1.74 -1.27
N PRO A 185 -2.87 1.39 -2.49
CA PRO A 185 -3.61 1.72 -3.71
C PRO A 185 -4.99 1.05 -3.78
N GLU A 186 -5.13 -0.19 -3.27
CA GLU A 186 -6.39 -0.92 -3.24
C GLU A 186 -7.35 -0.35 -2.20
N GLU A 187 -6.83 -0.03 -1.01
CA GLU A 187 -7.57 0.61 0.07
C GLU A 187 -8.03 2.03 -0.32
N ALA A 188 -7.14 2.81 -0.95
CA ALA A 188 -7.46 4.15 -1.45
C ALA A 188 -8.49 4.10 -2.61
N ALA A 189 -8.40 3.10 -3.49
CA ALA A 189 -9.41 2.88 -4.54
C ALA A 189 -10.79 2.59 -3.95
N TYR A 190 -10.87 1.83 -2.86
CA TYR A 190 -12.13 1.47 -2.20
C TYR A 190 -12.72 2.63 -1.39
N PHE A 191 -11.92 3.23 -0.51
CA PHE A 191 -12.38 4.26 0.42
C PHE A 191 -12.29 5.69 -0.10
N LYS A 192 -11.61 5.92 -1.22
CA LYS A 192 -11.46 7.25 -1.86
C LYS A 192 -10.78 8.30 -0.98
N PHE A 193 -9.77 7.91 -0.20
CA PHE A 193 -8.97 8.84 0.59
C PHE A 193 -7.69 9.26 -0.16
N PRO A 194 -7.15 10.47 0.09
CA PRO A 194 -5.88 10.91 -0.46
C PRO A 194 -4.72 10.02 0.00
N ALA A 195 -3.95 9.47 -0.93
CA ALA A 195 -2.86 8.55 -0.64
C ALA A 195 -1.56 8.91 -1.34
N VAL A 196 -0.47 8.81 -0.59
CA VAL A 196 0.91 8.97 -1.08
C VAL A 196 1.71 7.72 -0.76
N SER A 197 2.31 7.14 -1.79
CA SER A 197 3.25 6.04 -1.64
C SER A 197 4.67 6.57 -1.53
N VAL A 198 5.34 6.34 -0.40
CA VAL A 198 6.76 6.68 -0.18
C VAL A 198 7.68 5.57 -0.69
N ARG A 199 7.57 5.33 -2.00
CA ARG A 199 8.29 4.29 -2.73
C ARG A 199 8.80 4.85 -4.06
N THR A 200 9.78 4.19 -4.65
CA THR A 200 10.31 4.52 -5.98
C THR A 200 9.58 3.79 -7.12
N SER A 201 8.87 2.71 -6.79
CA SER A 201 8.15 1.88 -7.76
C SER A 201 6.87 1.30 -7.14
N THR A 202 5.95 0.86 -8.00
CA THR A 202 4.70 0.22 -7.56
C THR A 202 4.37 -1.00 -8.40
N GLU A 203 3.75 -1.98 -7.77
CA GLU A 203 3.18 -3.16 -8.44
C GLU A 203 1.71 -2.95 -8.85
N ARG A 204 1.20 -1.72 -8.72
CA ARG A 204 -0.20 -1.34 -8.97
C ARG A 204 -0.31 -0.24 -10.02
N PRO A 205 0.19 -0.49 -11.27
CA PRO A 205 0.17 0.53 -12.32
C PRO A 205 -1.26 0.98 -12.67
N GLU A 206 -2.23 0.08 -12.59
CA GLU A 206 -3.64 0.38 -12.87
C GLU A 206 -4.24 1.41 -11.90
N ALA A 207 -3.83 1.42 -10.64
CA ALA A 207 -4.27 2.41 -9.67
C ALA A 207 -3.57 3.75 -9.88
N LEU A 208 -2.30 3.72 -10.30
CA LEU A 208 -1.54 4.91 -10.66
C LEU A 208 -2.12 5.59 -11.91
N ASP A 209 -2.45 4.80 -12.95
CA ASP A 209 -3.09 5.30 -14.19
C ASP A 209 -4.43 5.99 -13.92
N LYS A 210 -5.12 5.60 -12.85
CA LYS A 210 -6.38 6.20 -12.42
C LYS A 210 -6.23 7.36 -11.43
N GLY A 211 -5.00 7.70 -11.05
CA GLY A 211 -4.74 8.79 -10.11
C GLY A 211 -5.24 8.55 -8.69
N VAL A 212 -5.43 7.28 -8.29
CA VAL A 212 -5.96 6.93 -6.97
C VAL A 212 -4.95 7.22 -5.85
N PHE A 213 -3.67 7.22 -6.19
CA PHE A 213 -2.59 7.58 -5.28
C PHE A 213 -1.44 8.24 -6.05
N THR A 214 -0.55 8.92 -5.33
CA THR A 214 0.67 9.52 -5.88
C THR A 214 1.91 8.82 -5.36
N ILE A 215 3.00 8.85 -6.14
CA ILE A 215 4.32 8.38 -5.69
C ILE A 215 5.11 9.60 -5.24
N GLY A 216 5.49 9.64 -3.96
CA GLY A 216 6.12 10.80 -3.33
C GLY A 216 7.61 10.64 -3.01
N SER A 217 8.26 9.53 -3.38
CA SER A 217 9.64 9.25 -2.94
C SER A 217 9.80 9.39 -1.41
N ILE A 218 10.97 9.77 -0.91
CA ILE A 218 11.27 9.85 0.54
C ILE A 218 11.81 11.21 0.99
N THR A 219 12.09 12.14 0.07
CA THR A 219 12.59 13.47 0.44
C THR A 219 11.46 14.39 0.87
N ALA A 220 11.73 15.33 1.77
CA ALA A 220 10.71 16.24 2.29
C ALA A 220 9.98 17.00 1.18
N GLU A 221 10.72 17.57 0.21
CA GLU A 221 10.14 18.29 -0.90
C GLU A 221 9.18 17.42 -1.73
N GLN A 222 9.62 16.23 -2.13
CA GLN A 222 8.82 15.32 -2.96
C GLN A 222 7.59 14.78 -2.22
N VAL A 223 7.74 14.49 -0.92
CA VAL A 223 6.60 14.03 -0.09
C VAL A 223 5.56 15.14 0.06
N LEU A 224 5.98 16.39 0.33
CA LEU A 224 5.06 17.53 0.43
C LEU A 224 4.33 17.78 -0.90
N GLN A 225 5.04 17.82 -2.02
CA GLN A 225 4.43 17.96 -3.34
C GLN A 225 3.40 16.85 -3.63
N ALA A 226 3.73 15.60 -3.27
CA ALA A 226 2.82 14.48 -3.46
C ALA A 226 1.58 14.56 -2.55
N VAL A 227 1.74 15.02 -1.30
CA VAL A 227 0.61 15.23 -0.36
C VAL A 227 -0.29 16.35 -0.87
N ASP A 228 0.28 17.48 -1.32
CA ASP A 228 -0.49 18.59 -1.87
C ASP A 228 -1.27 18.17 -3.13
N LEU A 229 -0.62 17.40 -4.01
CA LEU A 229 -1.27 16.86 -5.19
C LEU A 229 -2.42 15.91 -4.82
N ALA A 230 -2.17 14.92 -3.97
CA ALA A 230 -3.17 13.94 -3.54
C ALA A 230 -4.36 14.61 -2.84
N ALA A 231 -4.09 15.56 -1.94
CA ALA A 231 -5.13 16.32 -1.25
C ALA A 231 -5.90 17.23 -2.20
N GLY A 232 -5.22 17.85 -3.17
CA GLY A 232 -5.82 18.70 -4.20
C GLY A 232 -6.77 17.93 -5.12
N MET A 233 -6.35 16.77 -5.59
CA MET A 233 -7.18 15.88 -6.43
C MET A 233 -8.47 15.43 -5.73
N ASN A 234 -8.46 15.32 -4.41
CA ASN A 234 -9.63 14.88 -3.63
C ASN A 234 -10.56 16.03 -3.20
N LYS A 235 -10.16 17.29 -3.35
CA LYS A 235 -10.95 18.45 -2.92
C LYS A 235 -12.29 18.59 -3.62
N ASP A 236 -12.35 18.18 -4.86
CA ASP A 236 -13.55 18.33 -5.70
C ASP A 236 -14.43 17.07 -5.73
N GLY A 237 -14.08 16.05 -4.92
CA GLY A 237 -14.83 14.78 -4.86
C GLY A 237 -14.73 13.94 -6.14
N ASP A 238 -13.83 14.30 -7.04
CA ASP A 238 -13.76 13.75 -8.41
C ASP A 238 -12.88 12.49 -8.53
N LEU A 239 -12.33 11.99 -7.41
CA LEU A 239 -11.67 10.69 -7.37
C LEU A 239 -12.64 9.49 -7.34
N SER A 240 -13.83 9.67 -7.89
CA SER A 240 -14.82 8.60 -8.02
C SER A 240 -14.47 7.57 -9.11
N VAL A 241 -13.26 7.62 -9.66
CA VAL A 241 -12.83 6.69 -10.70
C VAL A 241 -12.56 5.32 -10.09
N ASP A 242 -13.34 4.33 -10.51
CA ASP A 242 -13.10 2.95 -10.11
C ASP A 242 -11.88 2.38 -10.86
N VAL A 243 -11.03 1.71 -10.11
CA VAL A 243 -9.94 0.91 -10.69
C VAL A 243 -10.52 -0.43 -11.11
N PRO A 244 -10.40 -0.83 -12.37
CA PRO A 244 -10.93 -2.12 -12.83
C PRO A 244 -10.39 -3.29 -11.99
N ASN A 245 -11.28 -4.18 -11.58
CA ASN A 245 -11.02 -5.36 -10.76
C ASN A 245 -10.61 -5.09 -9.28
N TYR A 246 -10.70 -3.83 -8.81
CA TYR A 246 -10.51 -3.51 -7.39
C TYR A 246 -11.82 -3.41 -6.60
N VAL A 247 -12.94 -3.52 -7.29
CA VAL A 247 -14.29 -3.45 -6.70
C VAL A 247 -14.99 -4.81 -6.61
N ASP A 248 -14.31 -5.88 -6.97
CA ASP A 248 -14.87 -7.23 -6.99
C ASP A 248 -15.04 -7.76 -5.55
N GLU A 249 -16.28 -8.12 -5.16
CA GLU A 249 -16.61 -8.62 -3.81
C GLU A 249 -16.82 -10.14 -3.74
N ASN A 250 -16.48 -10.88 -4.81
CA ASN A 250 -16.67 -12.32 -4.91
C ASN A 250 -15.40 -13.09 -5.28
N VAL A 251 -14.25 -12.52 -4.98
CA VAL A 251 -12.93 -13.07 -5.35
C VAL A 251 -12.71 -14.42 -4.68
N SER A 252 -13.09 -14.57 -3.41
CA SER A 252 -12.97 -15.83 -2.67
C SER A 252 -13.80 -16.98 -3.27
N THR A 253 -14.87 -16.66 -4.02
CA THR A 253 -15.69 -17.66 -4.72
C THR A 253 -15.08 -18.03 -6.08
N LYS A 254 -14.37 -17.08 -6.72
CA LYS A 254 -13.70 -17.32 -8.01
C LYS A 254 -12.43 -18.18 -7.86
N VAL A 255 -11.76 -18.10 -6.71
CA VAL A 255 -10.54 -18.83 -6.36
C VAL A 255 -10.85 -20.23 -5.83
#